data_b51af4cffd09b40eec5b7c33f605acdf
#
_entry.id   b51af4cffd09b40eec5b7c33f605acdf
#
_cell.length_a   1.000
_cell.length_b   1.000
_cell.length_c   1.000
_cell.angle_alpha   90.00
_cell.angle_beta   90.00
_cell.angle_gamma   90.00
#
_symmetry.space_group_name_H-M   'P 1'
#
loop_
_entity.id
_entity.type
_entity.pdbx_description
1 polymer ?
#
loop_
_entity_poly.entity_id
_entity_poly.type
_entity_poly.pdbx_seq_one_letter_code
_entity_poly.pdbx_strand_id
1 'polypeptide(L)'
;MNNDYPQGRWDATAFFEQLTATNRLAKREGFTFCRVSGLDGFEEALDNMQQSLAFICVSDIANGYTELNNTPRTRRVKTIFMAMRHKIDDMRARNTCMDTMREVFRQFMSKVILEKTKLENHCIYLDPRISFNEIDRYFFSGCACAYFQIAVDVYTDLRLNPNEWE
;
A
#
# COMPACT_ATOMS: atom_id res chain seq x y z
N MET A 1 7.75 10.56 -25.43
CA MET A 1 7.12 10.75 -24.12
C MET A 1 7.02 9.39 -23.45
N ASN A 2 7.78 9.16 -22.40
CA ASN A 2 7.61 7.96 -21.57
C ASN A 2 6.22 8.06 -20.96
N ASN A 3 5.33 7.16 -21.31
CA ASN A 3 4.01 7.08 -20.74
C ASN A 3 4.11 6.29 -19.41
N ASP A 4 4.57 6.98 -18.36
CA ASP A 4 4.80 6.37 -17.03
C ASP A 4 3.49 5.82 -16.41
N TYR A 5 2.34 6.20 -16.97
CA TYR A 5 1.01 5.80 -16.50
C TYR A 5 0.11 5.38 -17.67
N PRO A 6 0.35 4.21 -18.29
CA PRO A 6 -0.45 3.76 -19.43
C PRO A 6 -1.93 3.65 -19.05
N GLN A 7 -2.81 4.18 -19.88
CA GLN A 7 -4.27 4.17 -19.70
C GLN A 7 -4.78 4.86 -18.42
N GLY A 8 -4.06 5.87 -17.88
CA GLY A 8 -4.46 6.55 -16.66
C GLY A 8 -4.44 5.65 -15.41
N ARG A 9 -3.63 4.61 -15.42
CA ARG A 9 -3.51 3.69 -14.27
C ARG A 9 -2.19 3.92 -13.55
N TRP A 10 -2.28 4.03 -12.24
CA TRP A 10 -1.13 4.00 -11.35
C TRP A 10 -0.94 2.61 -10.77
N ASP A 11 0.27 2.08 -10.88
CA ASP A 11 0.65 0.82 -10.25
C ASP A 11 1.22 1.09 -8.84
N ALA A 12 0.33 1.15 -7.86
CA ALA A 12 0.71 1.31 -6.47
C ALA A 12 1.58 0.15 -5.96
N THR A 13 1.37 -1.07 -6.49
CA THR A 13 2.14 -2.25 -6.08
C THR A 13 3.60 -2.10 -6.49
N ALA A 14 3.87 -1.79 -7.76
CA ALA A 14 5.22 -1.54 -8.25
C ALA A 14 5.88 -0.34 -7.53
N PHE A 15 5.11 0.70 -7.24
CA PHE A 15 5.61 1.86 -6.51
C PHE A 15 6.11 1.49 -5.11
N PHE A 16 5.32 0.76 -4.31
CA PHE A 16 5.73 0.36 -2.96
C PHE A 16 6.82 -0.72 -2.96
N GLU A 17 6.84 -1.59 -3.96
CA GLU A 17 7.96 -2.53 -4.18
C GLU A 17 9.28 -1.75 -4.37
N GLN A 18 9.28 -0.75 -5.24
CA GLN A 18 10.44 0.11 -5.47
C GLN A 18 10.82 0.89 -4.21
N LEU A 19 9.88 1.44 -3.45
CA LEU A 19 10.17 2.13 -2.19
C LEU A 19 10.84 1.20 -1.20
N THR A 20 10.34 -0.02 -1.04
CA THR A 20 10.94 -1.03 -0.16
C THR A 20 12.36 -1.37 -0.58
N ALA A 21 12.57 -1.57 -1.87
CA ALA A 21 13.88 -1.91 -2.44
C ALA A 21 14.91 -0.77 -2.38
N THR A 22 14.48 0.48 -2.30
CA THR A 22 15.39 1.64 -2.36
C THR A 22 15.53 2.40 -1.05
N ASN A 23 14.60 2.23 -0.11
CA ASN A 23 14.65 2.91 1.18
C ASN A 23 15.76 2.32 2.07
N ARG A 24 16.65 3.19 2.55
CA ARG A 24 17.82 2.78 3.36
C ARG A 24 17.42 2.17 4.69
N LEU A 25 16.40 2.72 5.34
CA LEU A 25 15.90 2.22 6.63
C LEU A 25 15.23 0.86 6.43
N ALA A 26 14.36 0.71 5.45
CA ALA A 26 13.70 -0.56 5.16
C ALA A 26 14.71 -1.66 4.85
N LYS A 27 15.76 -1.36 4.08
CA LYS A 27 16.86 -2.30 3.80
C LYS A 27 17.63 -2.69 5.07
N ARG A 28 17.99 -1.72 5.89
CA ARG A 28 18.75 -1.96 7.12
C ARG A 28 17.97 -2.84 8.10
N GLU A 29 16.67 -2.62 8.21
CA GLU A 29 15.79 -3.38 9.10
C GLU A 29 15.29 -4.70 8.47
N GLY A 30 15.71 -5.01 7.25
CA GLY A 30 15.43 -6.29 6.59
C GLY A 30 13.99 -6.43 6.09
N PHE A 31 13.34 -5.34 5.72
CA PHE A 31 12.00 -5.42 5.12
C PHE A 31 12.03 -6.13 3.78
N THR A 32 11.20 -7.16 3.66
CA THR A 32 10.94 -7.91 2.43
C THR A 32 9.59 -7.49 1.86
N PHE A 33 9.55 -7.21 0.55
CA PHE A 33 8.30 -6.90 -0.13
C PHE A 33 7.57 -8.19 -0.50
N CYS A 34 6.22 -8.17 -0.36
CA CYS A 34 5.36 -9.24 -0.86
C CYS A 34 4.01 -8.70 -1.35
N ARG A 35 3.29 -9.53 -2.12
CA ARG A 35 1.90 -9.28 -2.51
C ARG A 35 1.01 -10.21 -1.71
N VAL A 36 -0.15 -9.70 -1.31
CA VAL A 36 -1.13 -10.48 -0.54
C VAL A 36 -2.55 -10.22 -1.06
N SER A 37 -3.42 -11.20 -0.89
CA SER A 37 -4.82 -11.10 -1.35
C SER A 37 -5.77 -10.45 -0.33
N GLY A 38 -5.25 -9.80 0.69
CA GLY A 38 -6.02 -9.20 1.78
C GLY A 38 -5.45 -9.58 3.14
N LEU A 39 -6.26 -9.49 4.20
CA LEU A 39 -5.81 -9.76 5.56
C LEU A 39 -5.43 -11.24 5.75
N ASP A 40 -6.25 -12.15 5.25
CA ASP A 40 -5.99 -13.60 5.35
C ASP A 40 -4.70 -13.98 4.61
N GLY A 41 -4.49 -13.42 3.42
CA GLY A 41 -3.24 -13.59 2.67
C GLY A 41 -2.03 -12.98 3.36
N PHE A 42 -2.22 -11.92 4.17
CA PHE A 42 -1.17 -11.35 5.00
C PHE A 42 -0.77 -12.29 6.15
N GLU A 43 -1.74 -12.90 6.83
CA GLU A 43 -1.47 -13.93 7.84
C GLU A 43 -0.69 -15.10 7.25
N GLU A 44 -1.14 -15.63 6.11
CA GLU A 44 -0.45 -16.73 5.41
C GLU A 44 0.97 -16.32 4.99
N ALA A 45 1.17 -15.10 4.51
CA ALA A 45 2.48 -14.60 4.17
C ALA A 45 3.41 -14.53 5.40
N LEU A 46 2.91 -14.10 6.55
CA LEU A 46 3.66 -14.08 7.80
C LEU A 46 4.07 -15.47 8.25
N ASP A 47 3.20 -16.45 8.10
CA ASP A 47 3.48 -17.85 8.48
C ASP A 47 4.48 -18.50 7.53
N ASN A 48 4.35 -18.26 6.22
CA ASN A 48 5.22 -18.86 5.21
C ASN A 48 6.62 -18.23 5.14
N MET A 49 6.76 -16.95 5.53
CA MET A 49 8.03 -16.21 5.47
C MET A 49 8.75 -16.17 6.83
N GLN A 50 8.85 -17.29 7.52
CA GLN A 50 9.43 -17.40 8.87
C GLN A 50 10.86 -16.88 9.01
N GLN A 51 11.63 -16.85 7.93
CA GLN A 51 13.02 -16.38 7.92
C GLN A 51 13.15 -14.85 7.80
N SER A 52 12.11 -14.16 7.39
CA SER A 52 12.13 -12.70 7.24
C SER A 52 11.72 -12.03 8.55
N LEU A 53 12.45 -10.98 8.93
CA LEU A 53 12.23 -10.24 10.17
C LEU A 53 11.18 -9.13 10.02
N ALA A 54 11.04 -8.60 8.82
CA ALA A 54 10.13 -7.49 8.55
C ALA A 54 9.53 -7.58 7.13
N PHE A 55 8.30 -7.08 6.97
CA PHE A 55 7.53 -7.21 5.74
C PHE A 55 6.83 -5.91 5.38
N ILE A 56 6.77 -5.63 4.09
CA ILE A 56 5.86 -4.68 3.48
C ILE A 56 5.06 -5.43 2.42
N CYS A 57 3.75 -5.55 2.63
CA CYS A 57 2.88 -6.32 1.77
C CYS A 57 1.81 -5.42 1.16
N VAL A 58 1.59 -5.50 -0.14
CA VAL A 58 0.54 -4.76 -0.83
C VAL A 58 -0.57 -5.72 -1.23
N SER A 59 -1.80 -5.36 -0.92
CA SER A 59 -2.97 -6.14 -1.32
C SER A 59 -3.16 -6.10 -2.85
N ASP A 60 -3.29 -7.26 -3.46
CA ASP A 60 -3.64 -7.36 -4.88
C ASP A 60 -5.11 -6.96 -5.13
N ILE A 61 -5.95 -7.07 -4.12
CA ILE A 61 -7.34 -6.65 -4.17
C ILE A 61 -7.43 -5.14 -3.95
N ALA A 62 -8.19 -4.46 -4.81
CA ALA A 62 -8.55 -3.06 -4.64
C ALA A 62 -10.04 -2.94 -4.36
N ASN A 63 -10.37 -2.26 -3.28
CA ASN A 63 -11.72 -1.79 -3.03
C ASN A 63 -11.92 -0.43 -3.69
N GLY A 64 -13.18 -0.10 -4.01
CA GLY A 64 -13.47 1.21 -4.59
C GLY A 64 -14.91 1.30 -5.06
N TYR A 65 -15.18 2.38 -5.78
CA TYR A 65 -16.49 2.63 -6.38
C TYR A 65 -16.33 3.48 -7.64
N THR A 66 -17.36 3.48 -8.48
CA THR A 66 -17.46 4.37 -9.63
C THR A 66 -18.67 5.30 -9.42
N GLU A 67 -18.46 6.60 -9.56
CA GLU A 67 -19.53 7.59 -9.50
C GLU A 67 -20.16 7.77 -10.89
N LEU A 68 -21.49 7.61 -10.96
CA LEU A 68 -22.29 7.77 -12.18
C LEU A 68 -22.85 9.19 -12.28
N ASN A 69 -21.97 10.17 -12.41
CA ASN A 69 -22.33 11.58 -12.53
C ASN A 69 -21.81 12.17 -13.87
N ASN A 70 -21.99 13.47 -14.06
CA ASN A 70 -21.54 14.15 -15.29
C ASN A 70 -20.02 14.13 -15.54
N THR A 71 -19.25 13.84 -14.50
CA THR A 71 -17.79 13.63 -14.56
C THR A 71 -17.45 12.32 -13.86
N PRO A 72 -17.73 11.17 -14.51
CA PRO A 72 -17.54 9.88 -13.86
C PRO A 72 -16.11 9.66 -13.41
N ARG A 73 -15.95 9.20 -12.17
CA ARG A 73 -14.65 8.85 -11.60
C ARG A 73 -14.72 7.48 -10.97
N THR A 74 -13.64 6.73 -11.12
CA THR A 74 -13.45 5.48 -10.39
C THR A 74 -12.43 5.69 -9.29
N ARG A 75 -12.84 5.44 -8.05
CA ARG A 75 -11.96 5.39 -6.88
C ARG A 75 -11.47 3.97 -6.68
N ARG A 76 -10.15 3.83 -6.48
CA ARG A 76 -9.51 2.56 -6.12
C ARG A 76 -8.70 2.74 -4.86
N VAL A 77 -8.88 1.82 -3.91
CA VAL A 77 -8.19 1.82 -2.62
C VAL A 77 -7.32 0.58 -2.54
N LYS A 78 -6.03 0.78 -2.28
CA LYS A 78 -5.06 -0.28 -1.99
C LYS A 78 -4.67 -0.24 -0.52
N THR A 79 -4.58 -1.41 0.09
CA THR A 79 -4.09 -1.55 1.46
C THR A 79 -2.65 -2.04 1.46
N ILE A 80 -1.82 -1.37 2.24
CA ILE A 80 -0.41 -1.70 2.43
C ILE A 80 -0.23 -2.12 3.88
N PHE A 81 0.21 -3.35 4.10
CA PHE A 81 0.50 -3.90 5.42
C PHE A 81 1.99 -3.83 5.71
N MET A 82 2.31 -3.58 6.97
CA MET A 82 3.68 -3.58 7.50
C MET A 82 3.72 -4.47 8.73
N ALA A 83 4.74 -5.29 8.86
CA ALA A 83 4.96 -6.12 10.03
C ALA A 83 6.44 -6.25 10.36
N MET A 84 6.74 -6.35 11.65
CA MET A 84 8.07 -6.68 12.17
C MET A 84 7.95 -7.72 13.27
N ARG A 85 8.79 -8.75 13.21
CA ARG A 85 8.81 -9.81 14.22
C ARG A 85 9.53 -9.33 15.48
N HIS A 86 9.02 -9.75 16.63
CA HIS A 86 9.64 -9.56 17.94
C HIS A 86 9.35 -10.78 18.82
N LYS A 87 10.04 -10.89 19.94
CA LYS A 87 9.71 -11.93 20.93
C LYS A 87 8.32 -11.67 21.50
N ILE A 88 7.51 -12.73 21.58
CA ILE A 88 6.25 -12.71 22.31
C ILE A 88 6.56 -12.24 23.73
N ASP A 89 5.75 -11.43 24.34
CA ASP A 89 5.91 -10.84 25.67
C ASP A 89 7.01 -9.76 25.84
N ASP A 90 7.80 -9.47 24.81
CA ASP A 90 8.73 -8.34 24.84
C ASP A 90 8.07 -7.06 24.32
N MET A 91 7.43 -6.34 25.24
CA MET A 91 6.74 -5.07 24.93
C MET A 91 7.70 -3.95 24.51
N ARG A 92 8.97 -3.97 24.95
CA ARG A 92 9.97 -2.99 24.51
C ARG A 92 10.36 -3.22 23.07
N ALA A 93 10.66 -4.49 22.71
CA ALA A 93 10.94 -4.85 21.32
C ALA A 93 9.76 -4.53 20.41
N ARG A 94 8.52 -4.81 20.84
CA ARG A 94 7.32 -4.42 20.09
C ARG A 94 7.26 -2.92 19.83
N ASN A 95 7.45 -2.10 20.85
CA ASN A 95 7.42 -0.65 20.71
C ASN A 95 8.53 -0.15 19.76
N THR A 96 9.73 -0.71 19.83
CA THR A 96 10.83 -0.40 18.92
C THR A 96 10.47 -0.75 17.47
N CYS A 97 9.83 -1.91 17.24
CA CYS A 97 9.33 -2.29 15.92
C CYS A 97 8.28 -1.31 15.41
N MET A 98 7.33 -0.89 16.27
CA MET A 98 6.31 0.08 15.89
C MET A 98 6.93 1.44 15.53
N ASP A 99 7.88 1.93 16.31
CA ASP A 99 8.58 3.19 16.04
C ASP A 99 9.34 3.12 14.69
N THR A 100 9.97 1.99 14.41
CA THR A 100 10.63 1.74 13.12
C THR A 100 9.63 1.78 11.97
N MET A 101 8.47 1.12 12.12
CA MET A 101 7.43 1.12 11.07
C MET A 101 6.84 2.53 10.86
N ARG A 102 6.60 3.30 11.93
CA ARG A 102 6.17 4.70 11.84
C ARG A 102 7.17 5.54 11.07
N GLU A 103 8.47 5.35 11.31
CA GLU A 103 9.51 6.08 10.59
C GLU A 103 9.62 5.65 9.11
N VAL A 104 9.52 4.36 8.80
CA VAL A 104 9.45 3.88 7.41
C VAL A 104 8.23 4.47 6.70
N PHE A 105 7.05 4.46 7.36
CA PHE A 105 5.85 5.08 6.83
C PHE A 105 6.08 6.57 6.54
N ARG A 106 6.62 7.33 7.49
CA ARG A 106 6.93 8.75 7.29
C ARG A 106 7.85 8.98 6.08
N GLN A 107 8.88 8.16 5.92
CA GLN A 107 9.80 8.24 4.79
C GLN A 107 9.12 7.88 3.46
N PHE A 108 8.24 6.88 3.46
CA PHE A 108 7.44 6.54 2.28
C PHE A 108 6.51 7.69 1.89
N MET A 109 5.87 8.33 2.86
CA MET A 109 4.98 9.47 2.60
C MET A 109 5.71 10.66 1.98
N SER A 110 7.00 10.85 2.27
CA SER A 110 7.80 11.88 1.60
C SER A 110 7.96 11.62 0.09
N LYS A 111 7.97 10.36 -0.33
CA LYS A 111 7.97 9.97 -1.75
C LYS A 111 6.57 10.00 -2.36
N VAL A 112 5.55 9.62 -1.59
CA VAL A 112 4.15 9.68 -2.01
C VAL A 112 3.75 11.13 -2.36
N ILE A 113 4.22 12.13 -1.62
CA ILE A 113 3.98 13.55 -1.94
C ILE A 113 4.52 13.91 -3.32
N LEU A 114 5.73 13.45 -3.65
CA LEU A 114 6.32 13.71 -4.97
C LEU A 114 5.56 12.96 -6.08
N GLU A 115 5.18 11.72 -5.80
CA GLU A 115 4.39 10.91 -6.72
C GLU A 115 3.01 11.51 -6.98
N LYS A 116 2.34 12.00 -5.92
CA LYS A 116 1.06 12.71 -6.02
C LYS A 116 1.11 13.82 -7.06
N THR A 117 2.14 14.67 -7.04
CA THR A 117 2.31 15.76 -8.00
C THR A 117 2.44 15.24 -9.43
N LYS A 118 3.15 14.12 -9.64
CA LYS A 118 3.25 13.50 -10.98
C LYS A 118 1.91 12.95 -11.43
N LEU A 119 1.20 12.25 -10.55
CA LEU A 119 -0.10 11.66 -10.83
C LEU A 119 -1.13 12.73 -11.24
N GLU A 120 -1.15 13.88 -10.55
CA GLU A 120 -2.03 15.00 -10.88
C GLU A 120 -1.82 15.50 -12.31
N ASN A 121 -0.58 15.52 -12.81
CA ASN A 121 -0.27 15.88 -14.20
C ASN A 121 -0.84 14.86 -15.23
N HIS A 122 -1.22 13.68 -14.80
CA HIS A 122 -1.86 12.64 -15.61
C HIS A 122 -3.34 12.43 -15.26
N CYS A 123 -3.96 13.41 -14.59
CA CYS A 123 -5.37 13.36 -14.16
C CYS A 123 -5.70 12.17 -13.24
N ILE A 124 -4.72 11.71 -12.47
CA ILE A 124 -4.87 10.73 -11.40
C ILE A 124 -4.75 11.48 -10.07
N TYR A 125 -5.81 11.45 -9.26
CA TYR A 125 -5.87 12.22 -8.02
C TYR A 125 -5.69 11.29 -6.83
N LEU A 126 -4.57 11.43 -6.15
CA LEU A 126 -4.29 10.69 -4.92
C LEU A 126 -4.93 11.42 -3.73
N ASP A 127 -5.74 10.70 -2.96
CA ASP A 127 -6.35 11.23 -1.75
C ASP A 127 -5.24 11.66 -0.76
N PRO A 128 -5.20 12.95 -0.36
CA PRO A 128 -4.16 13.42 0.54
C PRO A 128 -4.33 12.91 1.99
N ARG A 129 -5.47 12.33 2.32
CA ARG A 129 -5.74 11.78 3.65
C ARG A 129 -5.39 10.30 3.68
N ILE A 130 -4.26 9.98 4.30
CA ILE A 130 -3.79 8.60 4.46
C ILE A 130 -3.84 8.25 5.94
N SER A 131 -4.68 7.27 6.29
CA SER A 131 -4.78 6.75 7.66
C SER A 131 -3.72 5.69 7.89
N PHE A 132 -2.97 5.81 9.00
CA PHE A 132 -2.07 4.79 9.50
C PHE A 132 -2.71 4.12 10.70
N ASN A 133 -2.88 2.79 10.65
CA ASN A 133 -3.58 2.01 11.66
C ASN A 133 -2.65 0.97 12.25
N GLU A 134 -2.51 0.97 13.56
CA GLU A 134 -1.73 -0.02 14.29
C GLU A 134 -2.66 -1.16 14.72
N ILE A 135 -2.18 -2.41 14.55
CA ILE A 135 -2.96 -3.60 14.90
C ILE A 135 -2.53 -4.09 16.27
N ASP A 136 -3.50 -4.48 17.09
CA ASP A 136 -3.23 -5.04 18.41
C ASP A 136 -2.37 -6.31 18.32
N ARG A 137 -1.47 -6.49 19.30
CA ARG A 137 -0.54 -7.63 19.39
C ARG A 137 -1.22 -9.00 19.38
N TYR A 138 -2.46 -9.06 19.87
CA TYR A 138 -3.21 -10.32 19.93
C TYR A 138 -3.70 -10.80 18.56
N PHE A 139 -3.71 -9.92 17.58
CA PHE A 139 -4.13 -10.27 16.22
C PHE A 139 -3.06 -11.10 15.47
N PHE A 140 -1.78 -10.75 15.67
CA PHE A 140 -0.64 -11.46 15.08
C PHE A 140 0.42 -11.71 16.15
N SER A 141 0.38 -12.89 16.78
CA SER A 141 1.35 -13.26 17.82
C SER A 141 2.80 -13.16 17.33
N GLY A 142 3.63 -12.44 18.07
CA GLY A 142 5.05 -12.27 17.75
C GLY A 142 5.35 -11.27 16.64
N CYS A 143 4.36 -10.50 16.18
CA CYS A 143 4.55 -9.42 15.21
C CYS A 143 3.95 -8.11 15.70
N ALA A 144 4.69 -7.02 15.52
CA ALA A 144 4.13 -5.69 15.52
C ALA A 144 3.61 -5.42 14.10
N CYS A 145 2.35 -5.06 13.96
CA CYS A 145 1.69 -4.89 12.67
C CYS A 145 1.02 -3.52 12.56
N ALA A 146 1.05 -2.98 11.36
CA ALA A 146 0.33 -1.77 10.99
C ALA A 146 -0.11 -1.85 9.53
N TYR A 147 -1.09 -1.06 9.16
CA TYR A 147 -1.47 -0.89 7.77
C TYR A 147 -1.90 0.54 7.47
N PHE A 148 -1.82 0.91 6.22
CA PHE A 148 -2.38 2.14 5.70
C PHE A 148 -3.04 1.91 4.35
N GLN A 149 -3.87 2.85 3.94
CA GLN A 149 -4.58 2.77 2.68
C GLN A 149 -4.27 3.96 1.80
N ILE A 150 -4.05 3.68 0.53
CA ILE A 150 -3.89 4.69 -0.51
C ILE A 150 -5.07 4.61 -1.45
N ALA A 151 -5.71 5.75 -1.68
CA ALA A 151 -6.82 5.88 -2.61
C ALA A 151 -6.47 6.80 -3.76
N VAL A 152 -6.84 6.41 -4.97
CA VAL A 152 -6.73 7.24 -6.17
C VAL A 152 -8.06 7.33 -6.88
N ASP A 153 -8.38 8.52 -7.39
CA ASP A 153 -9.54 8.80 -8.20
C ASP A 153 -9.09 9.11 -9.64
N VAL A 154 -9.67 8.40 -10.59
CA VAL A 154 -9.35 8.53 -12.02
C VAL A 154 -10.63 8.80 -12.80
N TYR A 155 -10.57 9.74 -13.75
CA TYR A 155 -11.68 9.90 -14.70
C TYR A 155 -11.92 8.59 -15.46
N THR A 156 -13.18 8.21 -15.57
CA THR A 156 -13.59 6.98 -16.27
C THR A 156 -14.55 7.35 -17.39
N ASP A 157 -14.19 7.01 -18.62
CA ASP A 157 -15.09 7.18 -19.76
C ASP A 157 -16.19 6.12 -19.72
N LEU A 158 -17.40 6.54 -19.41
CA LEU A 158 -18.60 5.70 -19.35
C LEU A 158 -19.56 5.93 -20.53
N ARG A 159 -19.11 6.59 -21.60
CA ARG A 159 -19.93 6.75 -22.79
C ARG A 159 -20.17 5.40 -23.44
N LEU A 160 -21.43 5.13 -23.75
CA LEU A 160 -21.80 3.91 -24.45
C LEU A 160 -21.08 3.83 -25.81
N ASN A 161 -20.34 2.78 -26.01
CA ASN A 161 -19.78 2.42 -27.31
C ASN A 161 -20.58 1.23 -27.87
N PRO A 162 -21.43 1.43 -28.91
CA PRO A 162 -22.27 0.35 -29.45
C PRO A 162 -21.48 -0.86 -29.97
N ASN A 163 -20.20 -0.68 -30.31
CA ASN A 163 -19.35 -1.77 -30.82
C ASN A 163 -18.88 -2.74 -29.71
N GLU A 164 -19.14 -2.43 -28.45
CA GLU A 164 -18.80 -3.28 -27.31
C GLU A 164 -19.96 -4.19 -26.88
N TRP A 165 -21.10 -4.09 -27.59
CA TRP A 165 -22.33 -4.82 -27.26
C TRP A 165 -22.84 -5.62 -28.46
N GLU A 166 -23.43 -6.80 -28.24
CA GLU A 166 -24.13 -7.61 -29.23
C GLU A 166 -25.60 -7.19 -29.38
#